data_c664eb2ff0e0dedecef9be7a2a6a1cc4
#
_entry.id   c664eb2ff0e0dedecef9be7a2a6a1cc4
#
_cell.length_a   1.000
_cell.length_b   1.000
_cell.length_c   1.000
_cell.angle_alpha   90.00
_cell.angle_beta   90.00
_cell.angle_gamma   90.00
#
_symmetry.space_group_name_H-M   'P 1'
#
loop_
_entity.id
_entity.type
_entity.pdbx_description
1 polymer ?
#
loop_
_entity_poly.entity_id
_entity_poly.type
_entity_poly.pdbx_seq_one_letter_code
_entity_poly.pdbx_strand_id
1 'polypeptide(L)'
;MDKSQYKNVFVFCEQRGGKLQNVALELLGKAHDLAKDLNQEVYAMLLGHNVKSLSEELIAHGADKVLVVDDACLENYTTEPYTQAIFQIICEQKPSIVLIGATTIGRDLGPRLSARVT
;
A
#
# COMPACT_ATOMS: atom_id res chain seq x y z
N MET A 1 -10.89 16.32 13.90
CA MET A 1 -10.64 14.91 13.57
C MET A 1 -9.73 14.30 14.61
N ASP A 2 -10.10 13.20 15.19
CA ASP A 2 -9.34 12.56 16.25
C ASP A 2 -8.20 11.72 15.66
N LYS A 3 -6.99 12.24 15.75
CA LYS A 3 -5.79 11.58 15.20
C LYS A 3 -5.38 10.33 16.00
N SER A 4 -5.90 10.14 17.20
CA SER A 4 -5.59 8.96 18.01
C SER A 4 -6.11 7.66 17.39
N GLN A 5 -7.09 7.75 16.47
CA GLN A 5 -7.63 6.60 15.75
C GLN A 5 -6.74 6.18 14.57
N TYR A 6 -5.79 7.02 14.19
CA TYR A 6 -4.93 6.76 13.01
C TYR A 6 -3.69 6.01 13.47
N LYS A 7 -3.58 4.76 13.03
CA LYS A 7 -2.50 3.87 13.41
C LYS A 7 -2.00 3.07 12.22
N ASN A 8 -0.76 2.63 12.33
CA ASN A 8 -0.11 1.70 11.44
C ASN A 8 0.43 2.36 10.17
N VAL A 9 1.48 1.76 9.68
CA VAL A 9 2.19 2.22 8.48
C VAL A 9 1.74 1.37 7.31
N PHE A 10 1.15 2.01 6.32
CA PHE A 10 0.64 1.34 5.12
C PHE A 10 1.60 1.58 3.97
N VAL A 11 1.88 0.52 3.21
CA VAL A 11 2.79 0.58 2.06
C VAL A 11 2.03 0.14 0.81
N PHE A 12 2.02 0.99 -0.21
CA PHE A 12 1.53 0.59 -1.52
C PHE A 12 2.59 -0.29 -2.18
N CYS A 13 2.27 -1.58 -2.36
CA CYS A 13 3.21 -2.55 -2.89
C CYS A 13 2.98 -2.75 -4.38
N GLU A 14 3.83 -2.12 -5.17
CA GLU A 14 3.74 -2.18 -6.62
C GLU A 14 4.04 -3.58 -7.15
N GLN A 15 3.19 -4.05 -8.03
CA GLN A 15 3.42 -5.26 -8.80
C GLN A 15 3.21 -4.96 -10.27
N ARG A 16 3.84 -5.74 -11.13
CA ARG A 16 3.68 -5.62 -12.58
C ARG A 16 3.66 -7.02 -13.16
N GLY A 17 2.54 -7.36 -13.82
CA GLY A 17 2.37 -8.67 -14.39
C GLY A 17 2.42 -9.81 -13.37
N GLY A 18 1.97 -9.56 -12.14
CA GLY A 18 1.99 -10.55 -11.07
C GLY A 18 3.34 -10.73 -10.40
N LYS A 19 4.24 -9.77 -10.57
CA LYS A 19 5.56 -9.79 -9.95
C LYS A 19 5.77 -8.54 -9.11
N LEU A 20 6.17 -8.72 -7.85
CA LEU A 20 6.48 -7.60 -6.96
C LEU A 20 7.72 -6.86 -7.46
N GLN A 21 7.66 -5.54 -7.41
CA GLN A 21 8.77 -4.69 -7.82
C GLN A 21 9.71 -4.45 -6.64
N ASN A 22 11.00 -4.27 -6.92
CA ASN A 22 11.99 -4.07 -5.87
C ASN A 22 11.67 -2.87 -4.98
N VAL A 23 11.09 -1.81 -5.54
CA VAL A 23 10.72 -0.63 -4.75
C VAL A 23 9.74 -0.99 -3.64
N ALA A 24 8.82 -1.91 -3.88
CA ALA A 24 7.87 -2.35 -2.86
C ALA A 24 8.58 -3.04 -1.70
N LEU A 25 9.53 -3.91 -2.00
CA LEU A 25 10.28 -4.63 -0.98
C LEU A 25 11.18 -3.70 -0.17
N GLU A 26 11.79 -2.72 -0.82
CA GLU A 26 12.59 -1.70 -0.15
C GLU A 26 11.75 -0.83 0.78
N LEU A 27 10.56 -0.42 0.32
CA LEU A 27 9.64 0.36 1.15
C LEU A 27 9.15 -0.43 2.35
N LEU A 28 8.90 -1.73 2.20
CA LEU A 28 8.51 -2.57 3.33
C LEU A 28 9.59 -2.62 4.40
N GLY A 29 10.86 -2.72 4.00
CA GLY A 29 11.97 -2.67 4.94
C GLY A 29 12.00 -1.37 5.73
N LYS A 30 11.86 -0.25 5.04
CA LYS A 30 11.81 1.08 5.68
C LYS A 30 10.59 1.23 6.58
N ALA A 31 9.44 0.73 6.12
CA ALA A 31 8.21 0.78 6.90
C ALA A 31 8.33 -0.05 8.18
N HIS A 32 8.97 -1.21 8.10
CA HIS A 32 9.20 -2.06 9.26
C HIS A 32 10.00 -1.32 10.33
N ASP A 33 11.07 -0.65 9.95
CA ASP A 33 11.90 0.12 10.88
C ASP A 33 11.11 1.28 11.50
N LEU A 34 10.38 2.01 10.67
CA LEU A 34 9.56 3.13 11.12
C LEU A 34 8.45 2.69 12.07
N ALA A 35 7.75 1.61 11.73
CA ALA A 35 6.67 1.08 12.55
C ALA A 35 7.18 0.59 13.90
N LYS A 36 8.38 0.00 13.93
CA LYS A 36 9.02 -0.46 15.15
C LYS A 36 9.27 0.73 16.09
N ASP A 37 9.78 1.84 15.56
CA ASP A 37 10.01 3.05 16.34
C ASP A 37 8.70 3.64 16.88
N LEU A 38 7.61 3.53 16.11
CA LEU A 38 6.30 4.03 16.50
C LEU A 38 5.48 3.04 17.32
N ASN A 39 5.97 1.82 17.51
CA ASN A 39 5.24 0.73 18.13
C ASN A 39 3.92 0.44 17.39
N GLN A 40 3.99 0.38 16.08
CA GLN A 40 2.86 0.13 15.18
C GLN A 40 3.15 -1.02 14.25
N GLU A 41 2.15 -1.45 13.49
CA GLU A 41 2.28 -2.53 12.52
C GLU A 41 2.44 -2.00 11.09
N VAL A 42 2.95 -2.86 10.20
CA VAL A 42 3.08 -2.57 8.77
C VAL A 42 2.01 -3.33 8.01
N TYR A 43 1.23 -2.61 7.23
CA TYR A 43 0.22 -3.18 6.34
C TYR A 43 0.65 -2.97 4.90
N ALA A 44 0.72 -4.05 4.13
CA ALA A 44 0.98 -3.97 2.70
C ALA A 44 -0.35 -3.90 1.95
N MET A 45 -0.47 -2.96 1.02
CA MET A 45 -1.63 -2.86 0.13
C MET A 45 -1.23 -3.46 -1.22
N LEU A 46 -1.87 -4.57 -1.58
CA LEU A 46 -1.56 -5.32 -2.80
C LEU A 46 -2.76 -5.31 -3.72
N LEU A 47 -2.64 -4.59 -4.82
CA LEU A 47 -3.71 -4.44 -5.82
C LEU A 47 -3.30 -5.10 -7.13
N GLY A 48 -4.21 -5.85 -7.72
CA GLY A 48 -3.95 -6.49 -8.99
C GLY A 48 -5.01 -7.55 -9.31
N HIS A 49 -4.67 -8.42 -10.24
CA HIS A 49 -5.51 -9.55 -10.62
C HIS A 49 -4.73 -10.84 -10.45
N ASN A 50 -5.30 -11.79 -9.72
CA ASN A 50 -4.64 -13.07 -9.39
C ASN A 50 -3.31 -12.87 -8.67
N VAL A 51 -3.28 -11.97 -7.68
CA VAL A 51 -2.05 -11.59 -6.97
C VAL A 51 -1.96 -12.12 -5.54
N LYS A 52 -2.95 -12.86 -5.07
CA LYS A 52 -2.98 -13.34 -3.67
C LYS A 52 -1.74 -14.13 -3.27
N SER A 53 -1.16 -14.87 -4.20
CA SER A 53 0.05 -15.66 -3.94
C SER A 53 1.27 -14.80 -3.57
N LEU A 54 1.25 -13.50 -3.89
CA LEU A 54 2.35 -12.59 -3.55
C LEU A 54 2.35 -12.19 -2.08
N SER A 55 1.26 -12.47 -1.35
CA SER A 55 1.13 -12.07 0.06
C SER A 55 2.22 -12.66 0.94
N GLU A 56 2.61 -13.90 0.71
CA GLU A 56 3.66 -14.56 1.51
C GLU A 56 5.01 -13.86 1.36
N GLU A 57 5.34 -13.42 0.14
CA GLU A 57 6.58 -12.70 -0.11
C GLU A 57 6.58 -11.35 0.62
N LEU A 58 5.44 -10.66 0.63
CA LEU A 58 5.31 -9.39 1.34
C LEU A 58 5.48 -9.57 2.85
N ILE A 59 4.89 -10.62 3.41
CA ILE A 59 5.06 -10.92 4.84
C ILE A 59 6.52 -11.24 5.15
N ALA A 60 7.18 -12.01 4.29
CA ALA A 60 8.59 -12.35 4.46
C ALA A 60 9.50 -11.11 4.44
N HIS A 61 9.07 -10.02 3.79
CA HIS A 61 9.85 -8.78 3.70
C HIS A 61 9.45 -7.73 4.73
N GLY A 62 8.59 -8.06 5.69
CA GLY A 62 8.32 -7.17 6.82
C GLY A 62 6.88 -6.71 7.01
N ALA A 63 5.96 -7.14 6.15
CA ALA A 63 4.55 -6.80 6.35
C ALA A 63 3.97 -7.66 7.48
N ASP A 64 3.27 -7.03 8.40
CA ASP A 64 2.54 -7.75 9.45
C ASP A 64 1.20 -8.25 8.91
N LYS A 65 0.58 -7.47 8.03
CA LYS A 65 -0.67 -7.83 7.37
C LYS A 65 -0.65 -7.40 5.92
N VAL A 66 -1.38 -8.10 5.09
CA VAL A 66 -1.53 -7.78 3.67
C VAL A 66 -3.00 -7.59 3.35
N LEU A 67 -3.32 -6.41 2.82
CA LEU A 67 -4.66 -6.10 2.33
C LEU A 67 -4.64 -6.32 0.82
N VAL A 68 -5.34 -7.36 0.37
CA VAL A 68 -5.37 -7.74 -1.04
C VAL A 68 -6.66 -7.23 -1.67
N VAL A 69 -6.52 -6.46 -2.75
CA VAL A 69 -7.65 -6.09 -3.60
C VAL A 69 -7.42 -6.76 -4.94
N ASP A 70 -8.09 -7.90 -5.14
CA ASP A 70 -7.91 -8.73 -6.33
C ASP A 70 -9.13 -8.59 -7.24
N ASP A 71 -8.94 -7.92 -8.36
CA ASP A 71 -10.02 -7.65 -9.32
C ASP A 71 -9.41 -7.51 -10.72
N ALA A 72 -10.11 -8.04 -11.71
CA ALA A 72 -9.66 -8.00 -13.10
C ALA A 72 -9.38 -6.56 -13.57
N CYS A 73 -10.13 -5.57 -13.09
CA CYS A 73 -9.92 -4.17 -13.47
C CYS A 73 -8.60 -3.59 -12.94
N LEU A 74 -7.94 -4.29 -12.00
CA LEU A 74 -6.67 -3.86 -11.42
C LEU A 74 -5.46 -4.60 -12.01
N GLU A 75 -5.66 -5.39 -13.05
CA GLU A 75 -4.58 -6.16 -13.67
C GLU A 75 -3.42 -5.26 -14.10
N ASN A 76 -3.74 -4.16 -14.74
CA ASN A 76 -2.77 -3.14 -15.10
C ASN A 76 -3.10 -1.86 -14.35
N TYR A 77 -2.07 -1.05 -14.10
CA TYR A 77 -2.30 0.21 -13.42
C TYR A 77 -3.16 1.15 -14.29
N THR A 78 -4.29 1.56 -13.73
CA THR A 78 -5.10 2.65 -14.26
C THR A 78 -5.41 3.58 -13.09
N THR A 79 -5.43 4.88 -13.36
CA THR A 79 -5.45 5.91 -12.30
C THR A 79 -6.67 5.81 -11.38
N GLU A 80 -7.86 5.87 -11.95
CA GLU A 80 -9.08 5.95 -11.13
C GLU A 80 -9.38 4.69 -10.31
N PRO A 81 -9.34 3.47 -10.88
CA PRO A 81 -9.61 2.28 -10.07
C PRO A 81 -8.61 2.11 -8.92
N TYR A 82 -7.33 2.37 -9.15
CA TYR A 82 -6.32 2.27 -8.10
C TYR A 82 -6.52 3.34 -7.03
N THR A 83 -6.74 4.59 -7.46
CA THR A 83 -6.98 5.69 -6.53
C THR A 83 -8.21 5.42 -5.66
N GLN A 84 -9.28 4.96 -6.27
CA GLN A 84 -10.54 4.67 -5.56
C GLN A 84 -10.34 3.56 -4.53
N ALA A 85 -9.69 2.46 -4.92
CA ALA A 85 -9.47 1.32 -4.03
C ALA A 85 -8.61 1.72 -2.81
N ILE A 86 -7.52 2.44 -3.04
CA ILE A 86 -6.62 2.85 -1.96
C ILE A 86 -7.29 3.89 -1.08
N PHE A 87 -8.02 4.84 -1.66
CA PHE A 87 -8.76 5.84 -0.88
C PHE A 87 -9.75 5.15 0.06
N GLN A 88 -10.46 4.13 -0.43
CA GLN A 88 -11.39 3.36 0.40
C GLN A 88 -10.66 2.68 1.56
N ILE A 89 -9.51 2.08 1.31
CA ILE A 89 -8.68 1.46 2.36
C ILE A 89 -8.30 2.51 3.41
N ILE A 90 -7.84 3.68 2.98
CA ILE A 90 -7.45 4.76 3.89
C ILE A 90 -8.62 5.18 4.77
N CYS A 91 -9.80 5.34 4.20
CA CYS A 91 -10.98 5.75 4.95
C CYS A 91 -11.41 4.70 5.98
N GLU A 92 -11.31 3.42 5.63
CA GLU A 92 -11.73 2.33 6.51
C GLU A 92 -10.68 1.99 7.57
N GLN A 93 -9.40 1.96 7.20
CA GLN A 93 -8.32 1.48 8.05
C GLN A 93 -7.60 2.59 8.83
N LYS A 94 -7.75 3.83 8.41
CA LYS A 94 -7.17 5.01 9.07
C LYS A 94 -5.67 4.86 9.37
N PRO A 95 -4.83 4.72 8.32
CA PRO A 95 -3.39 4.62 8.53
C PRO A 95 -2.80 5.92 9.07
N SER A 96 -1.78 5.84 9.92
CA SER A 96 -1.05 7.02 10.35
C SER A 96 -0.10 7.52 9.26
N ILE A 97 0.47 6.59 8.49
CA ILE A 97 1.43 6.90 7.42
C ILE A 97 1.12 6.00 6.22
N VAL A 98 1.20 6.57 5.03
CA VAL A 98 1.09 5.80 3.77
C VAL A 98 2.36 6.06 2.96
N LEU A 99 3.09 5.00 2.64
CA LEU A 99 4.31 5.08 1.84
C LEU A 99 4.03 4.62 0.42
N ILE A 100 4.45 5.43 -0.54
CA ILE A 100 4.30 5.15 -1.97
C ILE A 100 5.66 5.43 -2.63
N GLY A 101 6.11 4.52 -3.49
CA GLY A 101 7.40 4.66 -4.16
C GLY A 101 7.44 5.80 -5.16
N ALA A 102 8.64 6.35 -5.38
CA ALA A 102 8.86 7.43 -6.35
C ALA A 102 9.02 6.86 -7.77
N THR A 103 8.04 6.09 -8.21
CA THR A 103 7.95 5.48 -9.53
C THR A 103 6.98 6.27 -10.40
N THR A 104 6.88 5.91 -11.67
CA THR A 104 5.89 6.53 -12.58
C THR A 104 4.48 6.36 -12.01
N ILE A 105 4.15 5.17 -11.53
CA ILE A 105 2.85 4.90 -10.91
C ILE A 105 2.68 5.71 -9.63
N GLY A 106 3.68 5.69 -8.76
CA GLY A 106 3.61 6.42 -7.49
C GLY A 106 3.49 7.93 -7.66
N ARG A 107 4.15 8.48 -8.67
CA ARG A 107 4.08 9.91 -8.97
C ARG A 107 2.71 10.33 -9.50
N ASP A 108 1.97 9.43 -10.10
CA ASP A 108 0.59 9.68 -10.52
C ASP A 108 -0.38 9.48 -9.35
N LEU A 109 -0.24 8.37 -8.63
CA LEU A 109 -1.15 7.95 -7.57
C LEU A 109 -1.06 8.83 -6.33
N GLY A 110 0.16 9.15 -5.89
CA GLY A 110 0.40 9.88 -4.64
C GLY A 110 -0.34 11.21 -4.55
N PRO A 111 -0.14 12.15 -5.52
CA PRO A 111 -0.84 13.42 -5.48
C PRO A 111 -2.37 13.31 -5.52
N ARG A 112 -2.89 12.33 -6.25
CA ARG A 112 -4.33 12.11 -6.33
C ARG A 112 -4.91 11.66 -5.00
N LEU A 113 -4.21 10.78 -4.30
CA LEU A 113 -4.62 10.34 -2.96
C LEU A 113 -4.54 11.49 -1.97
N SER A 114 -3.45 12.26 -2.01
CA SER A 114 -3.26 13.42 -1.14
C SER A 114 -4.40 14.43 -1.31
N ALA A 115 -4.82 14.69 -2.54
CA ALA A 115 -5.92 15.61 -2.82
C ALA A 115 -7.25 15.12 -2.26
N ARG A 116 -7.48 13.80 -2.22
CA ARG A 116 -8.74 13.25 -1.71
C ARG A 116 -8.83 13.18 -0.20
N VAL A 117 -7.69 13.04 0.49
CA VAL A 117 -7.69 12.88 1.95
C VAL A 117 -7.49 14.19 2.71
N THR A 118 -7.18 15.25 2.04
CA THR A 118 -7.10 16.58 2.62
C THR A 118 -8.37 17.36 2.32
#